data_72dfaa4332964fd055532c4d574772a5
#
_entry.id   72dfaa4332964fd055532c4d574772a5
#
_cell.length_a   1.000
_cell.length_b   1.000
_cell.length_c   1.000
_cell.angle_alpha   90.00
_cell.angle_beta   90.00
_cell.angle_gamma   90.00
#
_symmetry.space_group_name_H-M   'P 1'
#
loop_
_entity.id
_entity.type
_entity.pdbx_description
1 polymer ?
#
loop_
_entity_poly.entity_id
_entity_poly.type
_entity_poly.pdbx_seq_one_letter_code
_entity_poly.pdbx_strand_id
1 'polypeptide(L)'
;MVDAGAVAVRIVELDGVGRAGRAALGRFYREAYVPQFPDRNEREPLAQFARYLKLKAAGWYGANNYHVLVALHGPQETPVGGAVFDYLAKSRAGIVEFLFVLPEARREGLGRRLLDAGQALLEADADANGTRLLALVAEMNDPYRHPDTPDNMDPFMRARAWGRWGFQRLRCPYAQPALAAGRAAVDYLTLIVKPLRGARASVSAAWTREVVAEYMRWAMRIDAPEANREYRALDAHLGHRPRVELLPLAASIGDHPAFDVHELAPDQPAFAAAVRLAARAIPETGRVASLEQFRAAWQAARNGGAAYHLWRVAAPGACGVQGMASFFGLAECGFGGYIVLDDALRGRGLLPPLVARIEARMMADGVREPAWLIECGDASALVFCRVGFTDLPLRWCPPTVGAIAAPREPLHLLYKPFGPVDTPPKVKARFVRRALRAILQDVYGIEAPPRSASYRLASASLAVDAAGDVVLVRARASARR
;
A
#
# COMPACT_ATOMS: atom_id res chain seq x y z
N MET A 1 39.46 -4.07 -25.06
CA MET A 1 38.15 -4.02 -24.34
C MET A 1 37.17 -3.43 -25.32
N VAL A 2 36.32 -4.25 -25.91
CA VAL A 2 35.25 -3.82 -26.80
C VAL A 2 34.13 -3.30 -25.90
N ASP A 3 33.83 -2.01 -26.02
CA ASP A 3 32.71 -1.35 -25.38
C ASP A 3 31.43 -2.09 -25.82
N ALA A 4 30.86 -2.87 -24.91
CA ALA A 4 29.57 -3.52 -25.14
C ALA A 4 28.51 -2.43 -25.13
N GLY A 5 28.30 -1.79 -26.27
CA GLY A 5 27.27 -0.78 -26.46
C GLY A 5 25.94 -1.30 -25.91
N ALA A 6 25.37 -0.61 -24.92
CA ALA A 6 24.09 -0.92 -24.35
C ALA A 6 23.08 -1.03 -25.48
N VAL A 7 22.56 -2.24 -25.72
CA VAL A 7 21.57 -2.48 -26.77
C VAL A 7 20.33 -1.67 -26.47
N ALA A 8 20.07 -0.64 -27.27
CA ALA A 8 19.02 0.34 -27.02
C ALA A 8 17.63 -0.32 -27.05
N VAL A 9 16.82 -0.05 -26.02
CA VAL A 9 15.40 -0.42 -26.00
C VAL A 9 14.63 0.59 -26.82
N ARG A 10 13.87 0.12 -27.82
CA ARG A 10 12.97 0.88 -28.68
C ARG A 10 11.54 0.72 -28.22
N ILE A 11 10.79 1.81 -28.13
CA ILE A 11 9.34 1.79 -27.85
C ILE A 11 8.61 1.97 -29.17
N VAL A 12 7.65 1.08 -29.44
CA VAL A 12 6.82 1.10 -30.65
C VAL A 12 5.34 1.01 -30.30
N GLU A 13 4.50 1.68 -31.07
CA GLU A 13 3.06 1.49 -31.02
C GLU A 13 2.65 0.32 -31.92
N LEU A 14 1.81 -0.58 -31.42
CA LEU A 14 1.24 -1.69 -32.18
C LEU A 14 -0.06 -1.25 -32.85
N ASP A 15 -0.17 -1.49 -34.14
CA ASP A 15 -1.41 -1.32 -34.90
C ASP A 15 -2.32 -2.57 -34.87
N GLY A 16 -1.76 -3.73 -34.61
CA GLY A 16 -2.48 -5.02 -34.57
C GLY A 16 -3.11 -5.44 -35.89
N VAL A 17 -2.84 -4.69 -36.98
CA VAL A 17 -3.45 -4.88 -38.30
C VAL A 17 -2.52 -5.74 -39.18
N GLY A 18 -3.11 -6.41 -40.15
CA GLY A 18 -2.38 -7.28 -41.07
C GLY A 18 -1.81 -8.53 -40.36
N ARG A 19 -1.02 -9.32 -41.10
CA ARG A 19 -0.40 -10.55 -40.57
C ARG A 19 0.72 -10.24 -39.58
N ALA A 20 1.55 -9.26 -39.92
CA ALA A 20 2.70 -8.86 -39.10
C ALA A 20 2.26 -8.21 -37.78
N GLY A 21 1.30 -7.26 -37.82
CA GLY A 21 0.78 -6.59 -36.62
C GLY A 21 0.09 -7.57 -35.66
N ARG A 22 -0.67 -8.55 -36.17
CA ARG A 22 -1.24 -9.61 -35.32
C ARG A 22 -0.20 -10.53 -34.73
N ALA A 23 0.87 -10.83 -35.47
CA ALA A 23 1.99 -11.65 -34.95
C ALA A 23 2.73 -10.91 -33.82
N ALA A 24 3.01 -9.61 -34.02
CA ALA A 24 3.65 -8.77 -32.99
C ALA A 24 2.80 -8.64 -31.74
N LEU A 25 1.49 -8.40 -31.87
CA LEU A 25 0.55 -8.37 -30.75
C LEU A 25 0.50 -9.72 -30.01
N GLY A 26 0.43 -10.83 -30.75
CA GLY A 26 0.42 -12.18 -30.16
C GLY A 26 1.72 -12.50 -29.42
N ARG A 27 2.85 -12.04 -29.92
CA ARG A 27 4.15 -12.18 -29.25
C ARG A 27 4.21 -11.35 -27.97
N PHE A 28 3.89 -10.06 -28.05
CA PHE A 28 3.79 -9.18 -26.88
C PHE A 28 2.91 -9.77 -25.79
N TYR A 29 1.71 -10.27 -26.17
CA TYR A 29 0.77 -10.84 -25.22
C TYR A 29 1.33 -12.05 -24.49
N ARG A 30 1.89 -13.03 -25.22
CA ARG A 30 2.37 -14.27 -24.59
C ARG A 30 3.69 -14.13 -23.84
N GLU A 31 4.64 -13.36 -24.40
CA GLU A 31 5.99 -13.29 -23.87
C GLU A 31 6.15 -12.22 -22.78
N ALA A 32 5.37 -11.15 -22.82
CA ALA A 32 5.53 -10.03 -21.89
C ALA A 32 4.30 -9.77 -21.02
N TYR A 33 3.07 -9.73 -21.60
CA TYR A 33 1.89 -9.34 -20.85
C TYR A 33 1.40 -10.42 -19.86
N VAL A 34 1.15 -11.64 -20.34
CA VAL A 34 0.61 -12.75 -19.50
C VAL A 34 1.44 -13.04 -18.28
N PRO A 35 2.79 -13.08 -18.33
CA PRO A 35 3.62 -13.32 -17.15
C PRO A 35 3.51 -12.24 -16.07
N GLN A 36 3.10 -11.01 -16.44
CA GLN A 36 3.01 -9.89 -15.52
C GLN A 36 1.63 -9.73 -14.86
N PHE A 37 0.60 -10.40 -15.39
CA PHE A 37 -0.76 -10.37 -14.84
C PHE A 37 -1.24 -11.79 -14.56
N PRO A 38 -0.80 -12.42 -13.45
CA PRO A 38 -1.16 -13.80 -13.10
C PRO A 38 -2.64 -13.93 -12.75
N ASP A 39 -3.25 -12.92 -12.13
CA ASP A 39 -4.68 -12.93 -11.83
C ASP A 39 -5.50 -12.77 -13.11
N ARG A 40 -6.38 -13.77 -13.36
CA ARG A 40 -7.29 -13.74 -14.51
C ARG A 40 -8.34 -12.64 -14.42
N ASN A 41 -8.69 -12.17 -13.22
CA ASN A 41 -9.67 -11.10 -13.04
C ASN A 41 -9.12 -9.74 -13.48
N GLU A 42 -7.81 -9.53 -13.36
CA GLU A 42 -7.11 -8.31 -13.77
C GLU A 42 -6.58 -8.36 -15.23
N ARG A 43 -6.67 -9.53 -15.88
CA ARG A 43 -6.03 -9.75 -17.18
C ARG A 43 -7.01 -9.66 -18.34
N GLU A 44 -6.73 -8.80 -19.31
CA GLU A 44 -7.48 -8.69 -20.56
C GLU A 44 -7.12 -9.84 -21.52
N PRO A 45 -8.09 -10.51 -22.18
CA PRO A 45 -7.81 -11.54 -23.18
C PRO A 45 -7.18 -10.96 -24.47
N LEU A 46 -6.29 -11.73 -25.14
CA LEU A 46 -5.69 -11.35 -26.42
C LEU A 46 -6.72 -10.94 -27.48
N ALA A 47 -7.85 -11.62 -27.51
CA ALA A 47 -8.93 -11.34 -28.45
C ALA A 47 -9.50 -9.92 -28.30
N GLN A 48 -9.49 -9.38 -27.07
CA GLN A 48 -9.95 -8.03 -26.81
C GLN A 48 -8.94 -6.99 -27.32
N PHE A 49 -7.64 -7.16 -27.06
CA PHE A 49 -6.61 -6.29 -27.64
C PHE A 49 -6.73 -6.23 -29.16
N ALA A 50 -6.86 -7.39 -29.82
CA ALA A 50 -7.03 -7.47 -31.26
C ALA A 50 -8.32 -6.79 -31.72
N ARG A 51 -9.42 -6.94 -30.98
CA ARG A 51 -10.69 -6.27 -31.24
C ARG A 51 -10.56 -4.75 -31.14
N TYR A 52 -9.94 -4.25 -30.08
CA TYR A 52 -9.81 -2.80 -29.86
C TYR A 52 -8.93 -2.14 -30.92
N LEU A 53 -7.81 -2.74 -31.29
CA LEU A 53 -6.97 -2.26 -32.37
C LEU A 53 -7.72 -2.28 -33.74
N LYS A 54 -8.53 -3.31 -34.00
CA LYS A 54 -9.39 -3.35 -35.16
C LYS A 54 -10.45 -2.23 -35.16
N LEU A 55 -11.07 -1.96 -34.00
CA LEU A 55 -12.04 -0.87 -33.86
C LEU A 55 -11.36 0.49 -34.04
N LYS A 56 -10.14 0.69 -33.54
CA LYS A 56 -9.33 1.89 -33.77
C LYS A 56 -9.10 2.09 -35.29
N ALA A 57 -8.60 1.07 -35.97
CA ALA A 57 -8.34 1.14 -37.39
C ALA A 57 -9.60 1.42 -38.23
N ALA A 58 -10.80 1.07 -37.72
CA ALA A 58 -12.09 1.35 -38.34
C ALA A 58 -12.68 2.74 -37.95
N GLY A 59 -11.97 3.56 -37.15
CA GLY A 59 -12.45 4.86 -36.70
C GLY A 59 -13.60 4.81 -35.67
N TRP A 60 -13.85 3.66 -35.06
CA TRP A 60 -14.97 3.45 -34.15
C TRP A 60 -14.92 4.32 -32.89
N TYR A 61 -13.70 4.67 -32.43
CA TYR A 61 -13.52 5.45 -31.22
C TYR A 61 -13.98 6.92 -31.32
N GLY A 62 -14.16 7.43 -32.57
CA GLY A 62 -14.55 8.83 -32.77
C GLY A 62 -13.50 9.80 -32.23
N ALA A 63 -13.90 10.60 -31.23
CA ALA A 63 -13.00 11.54 -30.55
C ALA A 63 -12.07 10.88 -29.50
N ASN A 64 -12.39 9.67 -29.04
CA ASN A 64 -11.54 8.89 -28.15
C ASN A 64 -10.46 8.16 -28.95
N ASN A 65 -9.47 7.57 -28.26
CA ASN A 65 -8.44 6.76 -28.93
C ASN A 65 -7.92 5.66 -27.99
N TYR A 66 -7.22 4.67 -28.57
CA TYR A 66 -6.67 3.51 -27.89
C TYR A 66 -5.25 3.23 -28.37
N HIS A 67 -4.29 3.03 -27.47
CA HIS A 67 -2.88 2.84 -27.79
C HIS A 67 -2.29 1.63 -27.08
N VAL A 68 -1.52 0.82 -27.79
CA VAL A 68 -0.72 -0.29 -27.24
C VAL A 68 0.74 -0.03 -27.56
N LEU A 69 1.54 0.24 -26.54
CA LEU A 69 2.98 0.45 -26.66
C LEU A 69 3.74 -0.80 -26.19
N VAL A 70 4.80 -1.15 -26.92
CA VAL A 70 5.71 -2.25 -26.59
C VAL A 70 7.14 -1.76 -26.57
N ALA A 71 7.88 -2.11 -25.54
CA ALA A 71 9.32 -1.91 -25.46
C ALA A 71 10.02 -3.15 -25.97
N LEU A 72 10.84 -2.99 -27.01
CA LEU A 72 11.56 -4.04 -27.71
C LEU A 72 13.07 -3.90 -27.43
N HIS A 73 13.70 -4.99 -27.05
CA HIS A 73 15.14 -5.04 -26.75
C HIS A 73 15.88 -5.90 -27.78
N GLY A 74 16.99 -5.39 -28.24
CA GLY A 74 17.94 -6.10 -29.09
C GLY A 74 17.51 -6.31 -30.53
N PRO A 75 18.38 -6.95 -31.35
CA PRO A 75 18.12 -7.19 -32.78
C PRO A 75 16.94 -8.14 -33.04
N GLN A 76 16.63 -9.00 -32.06
CA GLN A 76 15.49 -9.93 -32.15
C GLN A 76 14.16 -9.29 -31.71
N GLU A 77 14.19 -8.00 -31.36
CA GLU A 77 13.02 -7.24 -30.95
C GLU A 77 12.23 -7.94 -29.83
N THR A 78 12.93 -8.43 -28.81
CA THR A 78 12.32 -9.15 -27.69
C THR A 78 11.46 -8.18 -26.85
N PRO A 79 10.18 -8.46 -26.62
CA PRO A 79 9.32 -7.63 -25.78
C PRO A 79 9.79 -7.68 -24.33
N VAL A 80 10.17 -6.54 -23.75
CA VAL A 80 10.68 -6.41 -22.37
C VAL A 80 9.79 -5.52 -21.48
N GLY A 81 8.68 -5.02 -22.02
CA GLY A 81 7.71 -4.22 -21.32
C GLY A 81 6.62 -3.73 -22.25
N GLY A 82 5.61 -3.10 -21.70
CA GLY A 82 4.54 -2.51 -22.47
C GLY A 82 3.61 -1.64 -21.66
N ALA A 83 2.77 -0.91 -22.37
CA ALA A 83 1.74 -0.07 -21.76
C ALA A 83 0.53 0.05 -22.71
N VAL A 84 -0.64 0.20 -22.12
CA VAL A 84 -1.91 0.39 -22.82
C VAL A 84 -2.59 1.65 -22.28
N PHE A 85 -3.08 2.47 -23.21
CA PHE A 85 -3.68 3.74 -22.89
C PHE A 85 -4.97 3.97 -23.66
N ASP A 86 -5.94 4.65 -23.01
CA ASP A 86 -7.09 5.25 -23.67
C ASP A 86 -7.04 6.77 -23.55
N TYR A 87 -7.39 7.46 -24.61
CA TYR A 87 -7.77 8.87 -24.56
C TYR A 87 -9.29 8.99 -24.45
N LEU A 88 -9.77 9.69 -23.42
CA LEU A 88 -11.18 9.95 -23.17
C LEU A 88 -11.46 11.44 -23.43
N ALA A 89 -12.11 11.72 -24.57
CA ALA A 89 -12.24 13.07 -25.08
C ALA A 89 -13.15 13.97 -24.23
N LYS A 90 -14.24 13.44 -23.68
CA LYS A 90 -15.21 14.22 -22.88
C LYS A 90 -14.60 14.68 -21.55
N SER A 91 -13.96 13.81 -20.82
CA SER A 91 -13.27 14.14 -19.57
C SER A 91 -11.88 14.74 -19.79
N ARG A 92 -11.35 14.67 -21.00
CA ARG A 92 -9.98 15.09 -21.37
C ARG A 92 -8.94 14.40 -20.47
N ALA A 93 -9.15 13.11 -20.25
CA ALA A 93 -8.29 12.28 -19.41
C ALA A 93 -7.60 11.20 -20.25
N GLY A 94 -6.39 10.84 -19.88
CA GLY A 94 -5.72 9.65 -20.36
C GLY A 94 -5.83 8.55 -19.30
N ILE A 95 -6.30 7.37 -19.70
CA ILE A 95 -6.29 6.19 -18.83
C ILE A 95 -5.02 5.39 -19.11
N VAL A 96 -4.34 4.96 -18.06
CA VAL A 96 -3.28 3.96 -18.14
C VAL A 96 -3.89 2.63 -17.69
N GLU A 97 -4.31 1.81 -18.64
CA GLU A 97 -4.91 0.50 -18.34
C GLU A 97 -3.86 -0.48 -17.80
N PHE A 98 -2.73 -0.56 -18.50
CA PHE A 98 -1.61 -1.42 -18.15
C PHE A 98 -0.29 -0.68 -18.35
N LEU A 99 0.65 -0.85 -17.43
CA LEU A 99 2.03 -0.44 -17.59
C LEU A 99 2.93 -1.41 -16.81
N PHE A 100 3.84 -2.07 -17.50
CA PHE A 100 4.74 -3.03 -16.89
C PHE A 100 6.10 -3.07 -17.59
N VAL A 101 7.09 -3.53 -16.86
CA VAL A 101 8.43 -3.83 -17.34
C VAL A 101 8.86 -5.17 -16.76
N LEU A 102 9.38 -6.07 -17.59
CA LEU A 102 9.85 -7.36 -17.15
C LEU A 102 10.98 -7.21 -16.12
N PRO A 103 11.12 -8.12 -15.14
CA PRO A 103 12.07 -7.99 -14.03
C PRO A 103 13.48 -7.69 -14.48
N GLU A 104 13.96 -8.34 -15.56
CA GLU A 104 15.29 -8.21 -16.13
C GLU A 104 15.57 -6.84 -16.74
N ALA A 105 14.53 -6.12 -17.20
CA ALA A 105 14.64 -4.78 -17.80
C ALA A 105 14.26 -3.65 -16.83
N ARG A 106 14.04 -3.96 -15.55
CA ARG A 106 13.73 -2.95 -14.52
C ARG A 106 14.97 -2.15 -14.11
N ARG A 107 14.74 -1.00 -13.49
CA ARG A 107 15.76 -0.06 -12.97
C ARG A 107 16.51 0.78 -14.01
N GLU A 108 16.23 0.62 -15.29
CA GLU A 108 16.79 1.43 -16.38
C GLU A 108 15.89 2.61 -16.81
N GLY A 109 14.89 2.94 -15.98
CA GLY A 109 13.93 4.02 -16.29
C GLY A 109 12.91 3.69 -17.38
N LEU A 110 12.85 2.45 -17.86
CA LEU A 110 11.99 2.04 -18.97
C LEU A 110 10.51 2.25 -18.71
N GLY A 111 10.02 1.98 -17.48
CA GLY A 111 8.63 2.23 -17.10
C GLY A 111 8.26 3.72 -17.22
N ARG A 112 9.16 4.62 -16.85
CA ARG A 112 8.96 6.06 -17.03
C ARG A 112 8.94 6.44 -18.51
N ARG A 113 9.84 5.90 -19.31
CA ARG A 113 9.87 6.13 -20.77
C ARG A 113 8.60 5.67 -21.46
N LEU A 114 8.04 4.50 -21.07
CA LEU A 114 6.73 4.02 -21.58
C LEU A 114 5.61 4.98 -21.19
N LEU A 115 5.58 5.44 -19.94
CA LEU A 115 4.58 6.41 -19.48
C LEU A 115 4.66 7.73 -20.25
N ASP A 116 5.87 8.26 -20.45
CA ASP A 116 6.09 9.53 -21.16
C ASP A 116 5.73 9.41 -22.66
N ALA A 117 6.05 8.28 -23.29
CA ALA A 117 5.65 8.00 -24.66
C ALA A 117 4.11 7.91 -24.80
N GLY A 118 3.44 7.22 -23.87
CA GLY A 118 1.98 7.16 -23.85
C GLY A 118 1.34 8.54 -23.60
N GLN A 119 1.88 9.30 -22.65
CA GLN A 119 1.40 10.67 -22.40
C GLN A 119 1.50 11.55 -23.66
N ALA A 120 2.58 11.46 -24.40
CA ALA A 120 2.76 12.22 -25.63
C ALA A 120 1.69 11.87 -26.69
N LEU A 121 1.32 10.58 -26.84
CA LEU A 121 0.23 10.16 -27.73
C LEU A 121 -1.12 10.73 -27.28
N LEU A 122 -1.42 10.65 -25.98
CA LEU A 122 -2.67 11.19 -25.42
C LEU A 122 -2.75 12.72 -25.51
N GLU A 123 -1.65 13.43 -25.43
CA GLU A 123 -1.57 14.87 -25.66
C GLU A 123 -1.84 15.19 -27.14
N ALA A 124 -1.29 14.41 -28.09
CA ALA A 124 -1.57 14.56 -29.50
C ALA A 124 -3.05 14.28 -29.84
N ASP A 125 -3.69 13.29 -29.21
CA ASP A 125 -5.14 13.05 -29.36
C ASP A 125 -5.96 14.24 -28.85
N ALA A 126 -5.59 14.80 -27.70
CA ALA A 126 -6.26 15.97 -27.15
C ALA A 126 -6.13 17.18 -28.08
N ASP A 127 -4.94 17.43 -28.62
CA ASP A 127 -4.68 18.51 -29.56
C ASP A 127 -5.45 18.32 -30.86
N ALA A 128 -5.54 17.09 -31.39
CA ALA A 128 -6.33 16.76 -32.56
C ALA A 128 -7.84 17.01 -32.37
N ASN A 129 -8.32 16.95 -31.12
CA ASN A 129 -9.69 17.30 -30.74
C ASN A 129 -9.84 18.79 -30.34
N GLY A 130 -8.84 19.64 -30.61
CA GLY A 130 -8.87 21.07 -30.25
C GLY A 130 -8.92 21.32 -28.74
N THR A 131 -8.48 20.36 -27.91
CA THR A 131 -8.52 20.44 -26.46
C THR A 131 -7.14 20.22 -25.86
N ARG A 132 -7.07 20.05 -24.55
CA ARG A 132 -5.82 19.74 -23.85
C ARG A 132 -6.04 18.64 -22.84
N LEU A 133 -5.14 17.67 -22.75
CA LEU A 133 -5.12 16.65 -21.75
C LEU A 133 -5.02 17.26 -20.34
N LEU A 134 -5.91 16.86 -19.40
CA LEU A 134 -5.97 17.40 -18.06
C LEU A 134 -5.18 16.58 -17.04
N ALA A 135 -5.26 15.27 -17.18
CA ALA A 135 -4.64 14.35 -16.24
C ALA A 135 -4.46 12.95 -16.86
N LEU A 136 -3.54 12.17 -16.30
CA LEU A 136 -3.52 10.73 -16.44
C LEU A 136 -4.19 10.09 -15.23
N VAL A 137 -4.95 9.02 -15.44
CA VAL A 137 -5.63 8.24 -14.42
C VAL A 137 -5.25 6.77 -14.59
N ALA A 138 -5.07 6.06 -13.51
CA ALA A 138 -4.79 4.62 -13.51
C ALA A 138 -5.44 3.93 -12.31
N GLU A 139 -5.58 2.62 -12.43
CA GLU A 139 -5.85 1.73 -11.31
C GLU A 139 -4.53 1.17 -10.78
N MET A 140 -4.47 0.98 -9.48
CA MET A 140 -3.30 0.39 -8.82
C MET A 140 -3.76 -0.45 -7.64
N ASN A 141 -3.13 -1.60 -7.40
CA ASN A 141 -3.32 -2.37 -6.17
C ASN A 141 -3.05 -1.47 -4.97
N ASP A 142 -4.06 -1.30 -4.11
CA ASP A 142 -3.87 -0.59 -2.84
C ASP A 142 -3.00 -1.46 -1.92
N PRO A 143 -1.78 -1.03 -1.56
CA PRO A 143 -0.86 -1.86 -0.80
C PRO A 143 -1.37 -2.27 0.59
N TYR A 144 -2.42 -1.61 1.10
CA TYR A 144 -3.06 -1.93 2.38
C TYR A 144 -4.28 -2.85 2.26
N ARG A 145 -4.77 -3.10 1.04
CA ARG A 145 -5.96 -3.91 0.77
C ARG A 145 -5.68 -5.11 -0.13
N HIS A 146 -4.57 -5.07 -0.85
CA HIS A 146 -4.18 -6.16 -1.75
C HIS A 146 -4.03 -7.45 -0.94
N PRO A 147 -4.68 -8.55 -1.33
CA PRO A 147 -4.55 -9.83 -0.66
C PRO A 147 -3.11 -10.35 -0.75
N ASP A 148 -2.73 -11.20 0.19
CA ASP A 148 -1.40 -11.86 0.20
C ASP A 148 -1.34 -12.94 -0.90
N THR A 149 -1.45 -12.49 -2.14
CA THR A 149 -1.38 -13.32 -3.35
C THR A 149 -0.17 -12.92 -4.19
N PRO A 150 0.36 -13.84 -5.03
CA PRO A 150 1.46 -13.51 -5.91
C PRO A 150 1.15 -12.31 -6.79
N ASP A 151 1.99 -11.28 -6.72
CA ASP A 151 1.97 -10.10 -7.57
C ASP A 151 3.31 -10.01 -8.32
N ASN A 152 3.32 -9.34 -9.46
CA ASN A 152 4.53 -9.15 -10.26
C ASN A 152 5.51 -8.13 -9.66
N MET A 153 5.05 -7.33 -8.71
CA MET A 153 5.83 -6.32 -7.99
C MET A 153 5.20 -6.07 -6.62
N ASP A 154 6.04 -5.90 -5.60
CA ASP A 154 5.61 -5.47 -4.27
C ASP A 154 4.70 -4.22 -4.38
N PRO A 155 3.47 -4.24 -3.80
CA PRO A 155 2.50 -3.14 -3.95
C PRO A 155 3.01 -1.81 -3.41
N PHE A 156 3.83 -1.79 -2.35
CA PHE A 156 4.42 -0.56 -1.81
C PHE A 156 5.50 0.00 -2.74
N MET A 157 6.31 -0.87 -3.36
CA MET A 157 7.28 -0.44 -4.37
C MET A 157 6.59 0.11 -5.62
N ARG A 158 5.45 -0.47 -6.00
CA ARG A 158 4.62 0.04 -7.09
C ARG A 158 4.07 1.43 -6.76
N ALA A 159 3.46 1.61 -5.59
CA ALA A 159 2.95 2.90 -5.14
C ALA A 159 4.04 3.98 -5.13
N ARG A 160 5.26 3.62 -4.71
CA ARG A 160 6.40 4.51 -4.74
C ARG A 160 6.81 4.91 -6.17
N ALA A 161 6.84 3.95 -7.11
CA ALA A 161 7.18 4.24 -8.51
C ALA A 161 6.18 5.24 -9.11
N TRP A 162 4.88 4.99 -8.94
CA TRP A 162 3.83 5.89 -9.39
C TRP A 162 3.89 7.27 -8.72
N GLY A 163 4.17 7.32 -7.41
CA GLY A 163 4.35 8.58 -6.68
C GLY A 163 5.52 9.43 -7.22
N ARG A 164 6.66 8.81 -7.54
CA ARG A 164 7.81 9.49 -8.19
C ARG A 164 7.48 10.00 -9.59
N TRP A 165 6.53 9.37 -10.28
CA TRP A 165 6.06 9.80 -11.60
C TRP A 165 5.00 10.90 -11.54
N GLY A 166 4.65 11.35 -10.33
CA GLY A 166 3.72 12.46 -10.08
C GLY A 166 2.27 12.03 -9.89
N PHE A 167 1.99 10.74 -9.74
CA PHE A 167 0.64 10.27 -9.40
C PHE A 167 0.35 10.45 -7.92
N GLN A 168 -0.91 10.71 -7.62
CA GLN A 168 -1.47 10.83 -6.28
C GLN A 168 -2.73 9.96 -6.18
N ARG A 169 -3.06 9.47 -4.98
CA ARG A 169 -4.26 8.69 -4.73
C ARG A 169 -5.49 9.58 -4.64
N LEU A 170 -6.58 9.21 -5.29
CA LEU A 170 -7.89 9.79 -5.08
C LEU A 170 -8.50 9.27 -3.76
N ARG A 171 -8.89 10.18 -2.87
CA ARG A 171 -9.55 9.82 -1.59
C ARG A 171 -11.03 9.52 -1.81
N CYS A 172 -11.32 8.44 -2.49
CA CYS A 172 -12.68 7.92 -2.68
C CYS A 172 -12.65 6.39 -2.67
N PRO A 173 -13.76 5.73 -2.32
CA PRO A 173 -13.90 4.29 -2.50
C PRO A 173 -13.87 3.98 -3.98
N TYR A 174 -13.20 2.89 -4.34
CA TYR A 174 -13.16 2.39 -5.70
C TYR A 174 -13.16 0.86 -5.69
N ALA A 175 -13.89 0.29 -6.63
CA ALA A 175 -13.81 -1.11 -6.99
C ALA A 175 -13.95 -1.22 -8.51
N GLN A 176 -13.09 -2.03 -9.13
CA GLN A 176 -13.19 -2.33 -10.55
C GLN A 176 -14.35 -3.31 -10.76
N PRO A 177 -15.31 -3.00 -11.63
CA PRO A 177 -16.37 -3.95 -11.98
C PRO A 177 -15.81 -5.24 -12.58
N ALA A 178 -16.60 -6.31 -12.50
CA ALA A 178 -16.26 -7.54 -13.19
C ALA A 178 -16.12 -7.32 -14.70
N LEU A 179 -14.95 -7.63 -15.27
CA LEU A 179 -14.63 -7.40 -16.70
C LEU A 179 -15.26 -8.41 -17.65
N ALA A 180 -15.85 -9.48 -17.14
CA ALA A 180 -16.55 -10.49 -17.93
C ALA A 180 -17.53 -11.30 -17.08
N ALA A 181 -18.49 -11.96 -17.70
CA ALA A 181 -19.38 -12.91 -17.03
C ALA A 181 -18.57 -14.00 -16.32
N GLY A 182 -18.91 -14.31 -15.06
CA GLY A 182 -18.23 -15.30 -14.25
C GLY A 182 -16.92 -14.80 -13.58
N ARG A 183 -16.58 -13.51 -13.71
CA ARG A 183 -15.50 -12.88 -12.94
C ARG A 183 -16.07 -12.11 -11.75
N ALA A 184 -15.24 -11.91 -10.73
CA ALA A 184 -15.57 -11.06 -9.58
C ALA A 184 -15.14 -9.60 -9.84
N ALA A 185 -15.79 -8.67 -9.17
CA ALA A 185 -15.29 -7.30 -9.03
C ALA A 185 -14.01 -7.32 -8.18
N VAL A 186 -13.07 -6.40 -8.48
CA VAL A 186 -11.82 -6.26 -7.74
C VAL A 186 -11.93 -5.04 -6.83
N ASP A 187 -11.97 -5.27 -5.52
CA ASP A 187 -12.24 -4.23 -4.52
C ASP A 187 -11.00 -3.71 -3.79
N TYR A 188 -9.84 -4.31 -4.05
CA TYR A 188 -8.55 -3.90 -3.48
C TYR A 188 -7.75 -2.92 -4.37
N LEU A 189 -8.35 -2.41 -5.44
CA LEU A 189 -7.76 -1.36 -6.27
C LEU A 189 -8.02 0.04 -5.68
N THR A 190 -7.16 0.97 -6.03
CA THR A 190 -7.35 2.41 -5.81
C THR A 190 -7.13 3.18 -7.10
N LEU A 191 -7.89 4.25 -7.29
CA LEU A 191 -7.64 5.18 -8.39
C LEU A 191 -6.51 6.13 -8.03
N ILE A 192 -5.59 6.29 -8.97
CA ILE A 192 -4.50 7.26 -8.89
C ILE A 192 -4.59 8.24 -10.06
N VAL A 193 -4.18 9.48 -9.82
CA VAL A 193 -4.24 10.53 -10.82
C VAL A 193 -2.94 11.32 -10.84
N LYS A 194 -2.45 11.65 -12.04
CA LYS A 194 -1.36 12.59 -12.28
C LYS A 194 -1.95 13.83 -12.97
N PRO A 195 -2.22 14.92 -12.23
CA PRO A 195 -2.58 16.19 -12.85
C PRO A 195 -1.44 16.71 -13.72
N LEU A 196 -1.72 17.11 -14.96
CA LEU A 196 -0.70 17.60 -15.89
C LEU A 196 -0.45 19.10 -15.80
N ARG A 197 -1.21 19.81 -14.96
CA ARG A 197 -1.07 21.25 -14.73
C ARG A 197 -0.97 21.56 -13.26
N GLY A 198 0.26 21.74 -12.82
CA GLY A 198 0.59 22.17 -11.45
C GLY A 198 0.26 21.12 -10.39
N ALA A 199 0.91 21.22 -9.24
CA ALA A 199 0.57 20.44 -8.07
C ALA A 199 -0.84 20.80 -7.59
N ARG A 200 -1.70 19.79 -7.40
CA ARG A 200 -3.07 19.99 -6.91
C ARG A 200 -3.30 19.14 -5.66
N ALA A 201 -3.96 19.74 -4.69
CA ALA A 201 -4.40 19.01 -3.48
C ALA A 201 -5.74 18.28 -3.68
N SER A 202 -6.47 18.60 -4.75
CA SER A 202 -7.79 17.99 -5.02
C SER A 202 -8.20 18.17 -6.48
N VAL A 203 -9.11 17.33 -6.96
CA VAL A 203 -9.79 17.42 -8.26
C VAL A 203 -11.30 17.59 -8.08
N SER A 204 -12.02 17.99 -9.15
CA SER A 204 -13.49 18.08 -9.11
C SER A 204 -14.11 16.70 -8.93
N ALA A 205 -15.10 16.57 -8.04
CA ALA A 205 -15.88 15.33 -7.89
C ALA A 205 -16.72 15.04 -9.14
N ALA A 206 -17.24 16.06 -9.80
CA ALA A 206 -17.97 15.91 -11.08
C ALA A 206 -17.04 15.35 -12.17
N TRP A 207 -15.81 15.88 -12.29
CA TRP A 207 -14.83 15.34 -13.23
C TRP A 207 -14.44 13.90 -12.89
N THR A 208 -14.26 13.56 -11.60
CA THR A 208 -13.96 12.18 -11.18
C THR A 208 -15.05 11.20 -11.59
N ARG A 209 -16.33 11.57 -11.38
CA ARG A 209 -17.48 10.76 -11.85
C ARG A 209 -17.47 10.56 -13.35
N GLU A 210 -17.24 11.63 -14.09
CA GLU A 210 -17.21 11.60 -15.56
C GLU A 210 -16.10 10.70 -16.09
N VAL A 211 -14.86 10.82 -15.56
CA VAL A 211 -13.74 9.97 -15.94
C VAL A 211 -14.05 8.50 -15.68
N VAL A 212 -14.58 8.17 -14.49
CA VAL A 212 -14.89 6.77 -14.16
C VAL A 212 -16.01 6.23 -15.03
N ALA A 213 -17.07 7.01 -15.31
CA ALA A 213 -18.13 6.60 -16.21
C ALA A 213 -17.60 6.37 -17.64
N GLU A 214 -16.76 7.25 -18.16
CA GLU A 214 -16.14 7.06 -19.47
C GLU A 214 -15.21 5.84 -19.50
N TYR A 215 -14.38 5.67 -18.47
CA TYR A 215 -13.49 4.52 -18.34
C TYR A 215 -14.28 3.20 -18.35
N MET A 216 -15.34 3.11 -17.55
CA MET A 216 -16.23 1.94 -17.56
C MET A 216 -16.87 1.72 -18.93
N ARG A 217 -17.31 2.77 -19.62
CA ARG A 217 -17.99 2.67 -20.91
C ARG A 217 -17.02 2.27 -22.04
N TRP A 218 -15.88 2.93 -22.11
CA TRP A 218 -14.97 2.81 -23.25
C TRP A 218 -13.94 1.68 -23.09
N ALA A 219 -13.34 1.51 -21.91
CA ALA A 219 -12.35 0.46 -21.67
C ALA A 219 -13.02 -0.84 -21.17
N MET A 220 -13.89 -0.77 -20.15
CA MET A 220 -14.52 -1.96 -19.58
C MET A 220 -15.78 -2.42 -20.34
N ARG A 221 -16.26 -1.66 -21.34
CA ARG A 221 -17.44 -1.99 -22.16
C ARG A 221 -18.73 -2.17 -21.35
N ILE A 222 -18.91 -1.34 -20.34
CA ILE A 222 -20.13 -1.25 -19.55
C ILE A 222 -20.99 -0.12 -20.15
N ASP A 223 -22.01 -0.47 -20.93
CA ASP A 223 -22.82 0.50 -21.69
C ASP A 223 -23.55 1.52 -20.79
N ALA A 224 -23.97 1.09 -19.61
CA ALA A 224 -24.69 1.92 -18.65
C ALA A 224 -23.94 1.94 -17.28
N PRO A 225 -22.83 2.69 -17.16
CA PRO A 225 -22.10 2.79 -15.90
C PRO A 225 -22.96 3.22 -14.72
N GLU A 226 -23.94 4.09 -14.94
CA GLU A 226 -24.86 4.62 -13.94
C GLU A 226 -25.76 3.53 -13.31
N ALA A 227 -25.98 2.43 -14.01
CA ALA A 227 -26.68 1.26 -13.48
C ALA A 227 -25.76 0.27 -12.75
N ASN A 228 -24.44 0.41 -12.93
CA ASN A 228 -23.45 -0.47 -12.32
C ASN A 228 -23.36 -0.23 -10.79
N ARG A 229 -23.23 -1.31 -10.01
CA ARG A 229 -23.20 -1.26 -8.55
C ARG A 229 -21.99 -0.49 -8.02
N GLU A 230 -20.82 -0.75 -8.57
CA GLU A 230 -19.54 -0.17 -8.14
C GLU A 230 -19.51 1.33 -8.46
N TYR A 231 -20.00 1.72 -9.64
CA TYR A 231 -20.15 3.12 -9.98
C TYR A 231 -21.13 3.85 -9.06
N ARG A 232 -22.29 3.27 -8.76
CA ARG A 232 -23.28 3.87 -7.85
C ARG A 232 -22.71 4.07 -6.45
N ALA A 233 -21.88 3.16 -5.95
CA ALA A 233 -21.21 3.32 -4.66
C ALA A 233 -20.23 4.51 -4.68
N LEU A 234 -19.47 4.68 -5.75
CA LEU A 234 -18.60 5.85 -5.96
C LEU A 234 -19.43 7.13 -6.07
N ASP A 235 -20.47 7.15 -6.91
CA ASP A 235 -21.33 8.31 -7.14
C ASP A 235 -22.02 8.77 -5.85
N ALA A 236 -22.58 7.86 -5.06
CA ALA A 236 -23.18 8.15 -3.76
C ALA A 236 -22.16 8.76 -2.78
N HIS A 237 -20.90 8.26 -2.77
CA HIS A 237 -19.85 8.84 -1.95
C HIS A 237 -19.48 10.27 -2.38
N LEU A 238 -19.48 10.52 -3.69
CA LEU A 238 -19.09 11.80 -4.27
C LEU A 238 -20.27 12.80 -4.36
N GLY A 239 -21.52 12.33 -4.24
CA GLY A 239 -22.74 13.08 -4.59
C GLY A 239 -22.88 14.46 -3.94
N HIS A 240 -22.41 14.63 -2.71
CA HIS A 240 -22.50 15.91 -1.97
C HIS A 240 -21.15 16.63 -1.84
N ARG A 241 -20.12 16.17 -2.53
CA ARG A 241 -18.77 16.71 -2.43
C ARG A 241 -18.44 17.54 -3.67
N PRO A 242 -17.95 18.77 -3.55
CA PRO A 242 -17.51 19.53 -4.72
C PRO A 242 -16.14 19.02 -5.25
N ARG A 243 -15.32 18.45 -4.36
CA ARG A 243 -13.95 18.04 -4.67
C ARG A 243 -13.57 16.72 -4.01
N VAL A 244 -12.62 16.02 -4.63
CA VAL A 244 -11.96 14.82 -4.12
C VAL A 244 -10.53 15.18 -3.77
N GLU A 245 -10.10 14.87 -2.57
CA GLU A 245 -8.74 15.11 -2.10
C GLU A 245 -7.75 14.17 -2.81
N LEU A 246 -6.56 14.68 -3.09
CA LEU A 246 -5.42 13.93 -3.61
C LEU A 246 -4.41 13.69 -2.49
N LEU A 247 -4.10 12.44 -2.24
CA LEU A 247 -3.16 12.02 -1.21
C LEU A 247 -1.84 11.58 -1.85
N PRO A 248 -0.68 11.92 -1.24
CA PRO A 248 0.60 11.42 -1.71
C PRO A 248 0.65 9.90 -1.72
N LEU A 249 1.17 9.31 -2.79
CA LEU A 249 1.47 7.90 -2.85
C LEU A 249 2.78 7.62 -2.11
N ALA A 250 2.72 6.71 -1.14
CA ALA A 250 3.91 6.15 -0.48
C ALA A 250 4.89 7.19 0.10
N ALA A 251 4.40 8.34 0.57
CA ALA A 251 5.24 9.38 1.18
C ALA A 251 6.05 8.87 2.38
N SER A 252 5.54 7.85 3.10
CA SER A 252 6.21 7.21 4.24
C SER A 252 7.19 6.10 3.84
N ILE A 253 7.18 5.63 2.59
CA ILE A 253 8.06 4.55 2.12
C ILE A 253 9.28 5.18 1.47
N GLY A 254 10.35 5.37 2.25
CA GLY A 254 11.63 5.90 1.78
C GLY A 254 12.34 4.98 0.77
N ASP A 255 13.54 5.36 0.30
CA ASP A 255 14.43 4.44 -0.44
C ASP A 255 14.91 3.35 0.51
N HIS A 256 14.56 2.10 0.23
CA HIS A 256 14.98 0.97 1.04
C HIS A 256 15.42 -0.20 0.13
N PRO A 257 16.36 -1.01 0.56
CA PRO A 257 16.68 -2.26 -0.12
C PRO A 257 15.47 -3.23 -0.01
N ALA A 258 15.40 -4.20 -0.90
CA ALA A 258 14.43 -5.28 -0.81
C ALA A 258 14.65 -6.09 0.48
N PHE A 259 13.57 -6.58 1.06
CA PHE A 259 13.58 -7.49 2.20
C PHE A 259 12.37 -8.42 2.12
N ASP A 260 12.51 -9.59 2.72
CA ASP A 260 11.47 -10.60 2.80
C ASP A 260 10.86 -10.61 4.21
N VAL A 261 9.55 -10.85 4.25
CA VAL A 261 8.79 -11.04 5.48
C VAL A 261 8.09 -12.38 5.41
N HIS A 262 8.22 -13.20 6.46
CA HIS A 262 7.56 -14.49 6.56
C HIS A 262 6.88 -14.64 7.92
N GLU A 263 5.61 -15.05 7.91
CA GLU A 263 4.88 -15.43 9.11
C GLU A 263 5.52 -16.68 9.73
N LEU A 264 5.70 -16.67 11.04
CA LEU A 264 6.31 -17.79 11.78
C LEU A 264 5.29 -18.54 12.62
N ALA A 265 5.37 -19.87 12.56
CA ALA A 265 4.63 -20.76 13.45
C ALA A 265 5.56 -21.38 14.51
N PRO A 266 5.03 -21.75 15.70
CA PRO A 266 5.82 -22.22 16.83
C PRO A 266 6.64 -23.51 16.60
N ASP A 267 6.28 -24.30 15.63
CA ASP A 267 6.98 -25.53 15.21
C ASP A 267 8.21 -25.25 14.33
N GLN A 268 8.34 -24.04 13.81
CA GLN A 268 9.48 -23.65 12.98
C GLN A 268 10.68 -23.24 13.85
N PRO A 269 11.92 -23.69 13.54
CA PRO A 269 13.11 -23.27 14.26
C PRO A 269 13.35 -21.75 14.25
N ALA A 270 12.90 -21.07 13.21
CA ALA A 270 12.99 -19.62 13.07
C ALA A 270 12.14 -18.87 14.12
N PHE A 271 11.05 -19.47 14.63
CA PHE A 271 10.23 -18.86 15.70
C PHE A 271 11.06 -18.61 16.96
N ALA A 272 11.71 -19.66 17.46
CA ALA A 272 12.59 -19.51 18.63
C ALA A 272 13.80 -18.61 18.36
N ALA A 273 14.32 -18.60 17.11
CA ALA A 273 15.41 -17.73 16.74
C ALA A 273 15.01 -16.25 16.73
N ALA A 274 13.78 -15.92 16.29
CA ALA A 274 13.23 -14.57 16.33
C ALA A 274 13.09 -14.06 17.77
N VAL A 275 12.57 -14.90 18.67
CA VAL A 275 12.44 -14.55 20.10
C VAL A 275 13.83 -14.33 20.75
N ARG A 276 14.83 -15.17 20.44
CA ARG A 276 16.21 -14.97 20.90
C ARG A 276 16.83 -13.68 20.35
N LEU A 277 16.51 -13.29 19.12
CA LEU A 277 16.96 -12.02 18.56
C LEU A 277 16.40 -10.84 19.37
N ALA A 278 15.10 -10.84 19.68
CA ALA A 278 14.47 -9.82 20.52
C ALA A 278 15.14 -9.73 21.90
N ALA A 279 15.35 -10.87 22.56
CA ALA A 279 15.98 -10.92 23.88
C ALA A 279 17.42 -10.37 23.91
N ARG A 280 18.18 -10.56 22.81
CA ARG A 280 19.53 -9.99 22.68
C ARG A 280 19.53 -8.48 22.39
N ALA A 281 18.55 -8.02 21.58
CA ALA A 281 18.50 -6.64 21.13
C ALA A 281 17.88 -5.70 22.17
N ILE A 282 17.11 -6.24 23.12
CA ILE A 282 16.50 -5.50 24.23
C ILE A 282 17.11 -6.02 25.52
N PRO A 283 18.27 -5.46 25.94
CA PRO A 283 19.10 -6.03 27.03
C PRO A 283 18.50 -5.82 28.43
N GLU A 284 17.44 -5.02 28.53
CA GLU A 284 16.78 -4.81 29.83
C GLU A 284 16.11 -6.11 30.28
N THR A 285 16.70 -6.76 31.26
CA THR A 285 16.20 -8.03 31.82
C THR A 285 14.72 -7.95 32.19
N GLY A 286 13.92 -8.90 31.67
CA GLY A 286 12.50 -9.00 31.97
C GLY A 286 11.59 -8.13 31.09
N ARG A 287 12.09 -7.48 30.03
CA ARG A 287 11.25 -6.68 29.10
C ARG A 287 10.84 -7.41 27.82
N VAL A 288 11.43 -8.55 27.54
CA VAL A 288 11.03 -9.40 26.42
C VAL A 288 10.25 -10.60 26.94
N ALA A 289 9.10 -10.86 26.36
CA ALA A 289 8.28 -12.01 26.66
C ALA A 289 9.07 -13.33 26.51
N SER A 290 8.76 -14.32 27.30
CA SER A 290 9.37 -15.66 27.17
C SER A 290 8.88 -16.35 25.88
N LEU A 291 9.64 -17.34 25.42
CA LEU A 291 9.23 -18.16 24.28
C LEU A 291 7.86 -18.78 24.46
N GLU A 292 7.50 -19.16 25.70
CA GLU A 292 6.19 -19.71 26.04
C GLU A 292 5.08 -18.67 25.89
N GLN A 293 5.33 -17.43 26.30
CA GLN A 293 4.37 -16.33 26.12
C GLN A 293 4.13 -16.01 24.65
N PHE A 294 5.17 -16.03 23.79
CA PHE A 294 5.00 -15.90 22.33
C PHE A 294 4.15 -17.05 21.76
N ARG A 295 4.38 -18.29 22.21
CA ARG A 295 3.59 -19.45 21.83
C ARG A 295 2.14 -19.34 22.30
N ALA A 296 1.93 -18.90 23.53
CA ALA A 296 0.58 -18.71 24.09
C ALA A 296 -0.20 -17.64 23.32
N ALA A 297 0.40 -16.51 22.96
CA ALA A 297 -0.22 -15.47 22.13
C ALA A 297 -0.61 -16.01 20.75
N TRP A 298 0.28 -16.77 20.10
CA TRP A 298 -0.01 -17.42 18.83
C TRP A 298 -1.16 -18.42 18.91
N GLN A 299 -1.21 -19.24 19.98
CA GLN A 299 -2.26 -20.21 20.19
C GLN A 299 -3.60 -19.53 20.51
N ALA A 300 -3.59 -18.46 21.32
CA ALA A 300 -4.78 -17.71 21.66
C ALA A 300 -5.43 -17.10 20.41
N ALA A 301 -4.65 -16.56 19.50
CA ALA A 301 -5.14 -16.02 18.22
C ALA A 301 -5.85 -17.09 17.37
N ARG A 302 -5.35 -18.32 17.33
CA ARG A 302 -5.96 -19.43 16.61
C ARG A 302 -7.22 -19.98 17.26
N ASN A 303 -7.37 -19.75 18.55
CA ASN A 303 -8.56 -20.16 19.32
C ASN A 303 -9.64 -19.04 19.35
N GLY A 304 -9.57 -18.07 18.45
CA GLY A 304 -10.57 -16.99 18.33
C GLY A 304 -10.29 -15.77 19.19
N GLY A 305 -9.10 -15.65 19.79
CA GLY A 305 -8.60 -14.42 20.41
C GLY A 305 -8.19 -13.37 19.40
N ALA A 306 -7.62 -12.27 19.89
CA ALA A 306 -7.07 -11.21 19.03
C ALA A 306 -6.02 -11.77 18.05
N ALA A 307 -6.02 -11.28 16.82
CA ALA A 307 -5.03 -11.68 15.83
C ALA A 307 -3.61 -11.38 16.34
N TYR A 308 -2.72 -12.34 16.23
CA TYR A 308 -1.33 -12.20 16.64
C TYR A 308 -0.39 -12.70 15.56
N HIS A 309 0.67 -11.94 15.32
CA HIS A 309 1.67 -12.21 14.29
C HIS A 309 3.07 -12.17 14.87
N LEU A 310 3.88 -13.12 14.44
CA LEU A 310 5.33 -13.10 14.62
C LEU A 310 5.98 -13.27 13.24
N TRP A 311 6.65 -12.23 12.78
CA TRP A 311 7.31 -12.21 11.49
C TRP A 311 8.82 -12.36 11.61
N ARG A 312 9.40 -13.16 10.71
CA ARG A 312 10.80 -13.09 10.34
C ARG A 312 11.00 -12.00 9.30
N VAL A 313 12.02 -11.18 9.47
CA VAL A 313 12.47 -10.19 8.49
C VAL A 313 13.89 -10.57 8.06
N ALA A 314 14.18 -10.58 6.76
CA ALA A 314 15.51 -10.93 6.25
C ALA A 314 15.79 -10.26 4.91
N ALA A 315 17.05 -10.15 4.50
CA ALA A 315 17.43 -9.82 3.14
C ALA A 315 16.95 -10.91 2.17
N PRO A 316 16.66 -10.59 0.90
CA PRO A 316 16.19 -11.57 -0.08
C PRO A 316 17.13 -12.77 -0.17
N GLY A 317 16.56 -13.98 -0.11
CA GLY A 317 17.32 -15.23 -0.18
C GLY A 317 18.12 -15.60 1.07
N ALA A 318 18.11 -14.79 2.13
CA ALA A 318 18.77 -15.15 3.38
C ALA A 318 17.98 -16.22 4.16
N CYS A 319 18.65 -17.27 4.62
CA CYS A 319 18.01 -18.36 5.35
C CYS A 319 17.83 -18.08 6.85
N GLY A 320 18.53 -17.09 7.42
CA GLY A 320 18.53 -16.76 8.85
C GLY A 320 17.47 -15.74 9.25
N VAL A 321 17.30 -15.53 10.56
CA VAL A 321 16.50 -14.46 11.13
C VAL A 321 17.42 -13.24 11.34
N GLN A 322 17.25 -12.21 10.51
CA GLN A 322 18.00 -10.95 10.59
C GLN A 322 17.16 -9.82 11.19
N GLY A 323 15.89 -10.04 11.35
CA GLY A 323 14.96 -9.16 12.03
C GLY A 323 13.69 -9.89 12.39
N MET A 324 12.92 -9.29 13.29
CA MET A 324 11.60 -9.79 13.65
C MET A 324 10.65 -8.64 13.93
N ALA A 325 9.37 -8.91 13.72
CA ALA A 325 8.29 -8.06 14.20
C ALA A 325 7.22 -8.93 14.85
N SER A 326 6.71 -8.51 16.02
CA SER A 326 5.50 -9.09 16.57
C SER A 326 4.47 -8.01 16.86
N PHE A 327 3.21 -8.31 16.58
CA PHE A 327 2.13 -7.35 16.70
C PHE A 327 0.77 -8.04 16.80
N PHE A 328 -0.23 -7.27 17.22
CA PHE A 328 -1.60 -7.72 17.40
C PHE A 328 -2.57 -6.88 16.57
N GLY A 329 -3.52 -7.54 15.91
CA GLY A 329 -4.75 -6.94 15.41
C GLY A 329 -5.84 -7.06 16.47
N LEU A 330 -6.02 -6.01 17.29
CA LEU A 330 -7.07 -5.97 18.30
C LEU A 330 -8.39 -5.51 17.68
N ALA A 331 -9.53 -5.82 18.29
CA ALA A 331 -10.82 -5.36 17.79
C ALA A 331 -10.92 -3.82 17.65
N GLU A 332 -10.25 -3.08 18.53
CA GLU A 332 -10.30 -1.61 18.52
C GLU A 332 -9.23 -0.97 17.62
N CYS A 333 -8.01 -1.50 17.61
CA CYS A 333 -6.86 -0.94 16.88
C CYS A 333 -5.73 -1.98 16.78
N GLY A 334 -4.66 -1.65 16.06
CA GLY A 334 -3.43 -2.43 16.13
C GLY A 334 -2.62 -2.16 17.40
N PHE A 335 -1.79 -3.14 17.80
CA PHE A 335 -0.79 -2.95 18.86
C PHE A 335 0.54 -3.60 18.46
N GLY A 336 1.63 -2.83 18.50
CA GLY A 336 2.98 -3.31 18.24
C GLY A 336 3.62 -3.90 19.50
N GLY A 337 4.04 -5.16 19.41
CA GLY A 337 4.80 -5.81 20.49
C GLY A 337 6.29 -5.51 20.36
N TYR A 338 6.95 -6.14 19.40
CA TYR A 338 8.40 -5.98 19.20
C TYR A 338 8.75 -5.78 17.73
N ILE A 339 9.63 -4.83 17.44
CA ILE A 339 10.25 -4.65 16.13
C ILE A 339 11.76 -4.57 16.33
N VAL A 340 12.47 -5.57 15.84
CA VAL A 340 13.92 -5.70 16.01
C VAL A 340 14.55 -6.02 14.66
N LEU A 341 15.58 -5.27 14.29
CA LEU A 341 16.45 -5.54 13.16
C LEU A 341 17.88 -5.75 13.68
N ASP A 342 18.59 -6.74 13.16
CA ASP A 342 20.03 -6.93 13.45
C ASP A 342 20.90 -5.90 12.70
N ASP A 343 22.19 -5.92 12.96
CA ASP A 343 23.12 -4.96 12.37
C ASP A 343 23.21 -5.08 10.84
N ALA A 344 22.91 -6.26 10.29
CA ALA A 344 22.89 -6.46 8.84
C ALA A 344 21.76 -5.69 8.14
N LEU A 345 20.66 -5.43 8.86
CA LEU A 345 19.49 -4.72 8.34
C LEU A 345 19.34 -3.29 8.88
N ARG A 346 19.99 -2.95 10.00
CA ARG A 346 19.94 -1.59 10.59
C ARG A 346 20.54 -0.54 9.66
N GLY A 347 20.03 0.69 9.77
CA GLY A 347 20.54 1.84 9.01
C GLY A 347 20.22 1.83 7.50
N ARG A 348 19.53 0.79 7.01
CA ARG A 348 19.20 0.62 5.57
C ARG A 348 17.82 1.18 5.19
N GLY A 349 17.16 1.94 6.06
CA GLY A 349 15.85 2.52 5.78
C GLY A 349 14.71 1.50 5.72
N LEU A 350 14.83 0.34 6.38
CA LEU A 350 13.81 -0.72 6.32
C LEU A 350 12.62 -0.48 7.25
N LEU A 351 12.75 0.34 8.28
CA LEU A 351 11.67 0.53 9.26
C LEU A 351 10.39 1.10 8.63
N PRO A 352 10.41 2.14 7.78
CA PRO A 352 9.19 2.66 7.17
C PRO A 352 8.42 1.61 6.34
N PRO A 353 9.05 0.85 5.42
CA PRO A 353 8.32 -0.16 4.66
C PRO A 353 7.89 -1.37 5.51
N LEU A 354 8.63 -1.72 6.57
CA LEU A 354 8.21 -2.76 7.52
C LEU A 354 6.97 -2.31 8.29
N VAL A 355 6.95 -1.07 8.79
CA VAL A 355 5.78 -0.45 9.43
C VAL A 355 4.57 -0.50 8.49
N ALA A 356 4.75 -0.11 7.23
CA ALA A 356 3.68 -0.13 6.24
C ALA A 356 3.12 -1.56 6.00
N ARG A 357 3.97 -2.59 5.95
CA ARG A 357 3.52 -3.99 5.84
C ARG A 357 2.78 -4.48 7.09
N ILE A 358 3.22 -4.08 8.28
CA ILE A 358 2.53 -4.38 9.54
C ILE A 358 1.13 -3.74 9.53
N GLU A 359 1.03 -2.47 9.14
CA GLU A 359 -0.25 -1.76 9.04
C GLU A 359 -1.21 -2.44 8.05
N ALA A 360 -0.71 -2.87 6.89
CA ALA A 360 -1.50 -3.60 5.90
C ALA A 360 -2.04 -4.92 6.49
N ARG A 361 -1.23 -5.64 7.26
CA ARG A 361 -1.67 -6.88 7.91
C ARG A 361 -2.72 -6.62 8.98
N MET A 362 -2.51 -5.64 9.87
CA MET A 362 -3.47 -5.25 10.90
C MET A 362 -4.81 -4.78 10.28
N MET A 363 -4.76 -4.10 9.13
CA MET A 363 -5.96 -3.73 8.36
C MET A 363 -6.72 -4.97 7.90
N ALA A 364 -6.02 -5.98 7.38
CA ALA A 364 -6.60 -7.25 6.95
C ALA A 364 -7.21 -8.05 8.12
N ASP A 365 -6.71 -7.88 9.33
CA ASP A 365 -7.26 -8.47 10.55
C ASP A 365 -8.60 -7.81 10.98
N GLY A 366 -9.00 -6.71 10.34
CA GLY A 366 -10.31 -6.09 10.56
C GLY A 366 -10.39 -5.18 11.77
N VAL A 367 -9.30 -4.52 12.18
CA VAL A 367 -9.33 -3.53 13.27
C VAL A 367 -10.35 -2.41 13.00
N ARG A 368 -11.08 -1.99 14.03
CA ARG A 368 -12.14 -0.98 13.89
C ARG A 368 -11.60 0.40 13.50
N GLU A 369 -10.59 0.86 14.23
CA GLU A 369 -9.94 2.14 13.94
C GLU A 369 -8.62 1.85 13.19
N PRO A 370 -8.43 2.40 11.98
CA PRO A 370 -7.22 2.16 11.19
C PRO A 370 -6.02 2.91 11.77
N ALA A 371 -5.63 2.53 12.96
CA ALA A 371 -4.51 3.08 13.70
C ALA A 371 -3.92 2.03 14.63
N TRP A 372 -2.72 2.26 15.10
CA TRP A 372 -2.08 1.41 16.08
C TRP A 372 -1.28 2.16 17.14
N LEU A 373 -1.04 1.47 18.23
CA LEU A 373 -0.24 1.94 19.33
C LEU A 373 1.00 1.05 19.49
N ILE A 374 2.08 1.64 19.97
CA ILE A 374 3.30 0.93 20.33
C ILE A 374 3.85 1.49 21.63
N GLU A 375 4.31 0.62 22.51
CA GLU A 375 5.00 1.04 23.73
C GLU A 375 6.51 0.93 23.58
N CYS A 376 7.24 1.92 24.07
CA CYS A 376 8.69 1.91 23.98
C CYS A 376 9.36 2.88 24.96
N GLY A 377 10.65 2.69 25.19
CA GLY A 377 11.49 3.66 25.92
C GLY A 377 11.93 4.83 25.03
N ASP A 378 12.54 5.85 25.65
CA ASP A 378 12.94 7.12 25.05
C ASP A 378 13.71 6.98 23.73
N ALA A 379 14.73 6.13 23.69
CA ALA A 379 15.57 5.95 22.49
C ALA A 379 14.77 5.42 21.30
N SER A 380 13.87 4.47 21.53
CA SER A 380 13.00 3.90 20.49
C SER A 380 11.91 4.87 20.07
N ALA A 381 11.37 5.67 21.00
CA ALA A 381 10.36 6.68 20.70
C ALA A 381 10.84 7.68 19.65
N LEU A 382 12.08 8.14 19.73
CA LEU A 382 12.68 9.03 18.74
C LEU A 382 12.78 8.39 17.35
N VAL A 383 13.03 7.09 17.29
CA VAL A 383 13.09 6.35 16.02
C VAL A 383 11.68 6.21 15.42
N PHE A 384 10.69 5.82 16.20
CA PHE A 384 9.31 5.67 15.74
C PHE A 384 8.67 7.00 15.34
N CYS A 385 9.01 8.12 15.99
CA CYS A 385 8.54 9.43 15.58
C CYS A 385 9.00 9.83 14.17
N ARG A 386 10.14 9.30 13.69
CA ARG A 386 10.61 9.55 12.30
C ARG A 386 9.77 8.82 11.26
N VAL A 387 9.01 7.82 11.65
CA VAL A 387 8.11 7.06 10.78
C VAL A 387 6.63 7.36 11.02
N GLY A 388 6.35 8.50 11.66
CA GLY A 388 5.00 9.06 11.78
C GLY A 388 4.27 8.76 13.08
N PHE A 389 4.91 8.17 14.09
CA PHE A 389 4.30 8.02 15.40
C PHE A 389 4.37 9.33 16.19
N THR A 390 3.39 9.51 17.07
CA THR A 390 3.28 10.65 17.98
C THR A 390 2.87 10.17 19.37
N ASP A 391 3.37 10.80 20.41
CA ASP A 391 3.19 10.37 21.79
C ASP A 391 1.81 10.77 22.34
N LEU A 392 1.19 9.86 23.07
CA LEU A 392 0.00 10.15 23.86
C LEU A 392 0.41 10.77 25.18
N PRO A 393 -0.12 11.94 25.56
CA PRO A 393 0.24 12.63 26.80
C PRO A 393 -0.40 11.97 28.02
N LEU A 394 0.07 10.77 28.35
CA LEU A 394 -0.37 9.98 29.50
C LEU A 394 0.82 9.24 30.14
N ARG A 395 0.66 8.79 31.38
CA ARG A 395 1.65 7.93 32.06
C ARG A 395 1.32 6.47 31.81
N TRP A 396 2.09 5.82 30.94
CA TRP A 396 1.91 4.41 30.61
C TRP A 396 2.91 3.55 31.41
N CYS A 397 2.37 2.74 32.32
CA CYS A 397 3.10 1.72 33.02
C CYS A 397 2.43 0.37 32.79
N PRO A 398 2.90 -0.43 31.81
CA PRO A 398 2.32 -1.75 31.56
C PRO A 398 2.43 -2.64 32.80
N PRO A 399 1.48 -3.58 32.99
CA PRO A 399 1.49 -4.48 34.14
C PRO A 399 2.64 -5.50 34.04
N THR A 400 3.03 -6.09 35.18
CA THR A 400 3.87 -7.30 35.21
C THR A 400 3.03 -8.48 34.77
N VAL A 401 3.50 -9.24 33.77
CA VAL A 401 2.81 -10.44 33.27
C VAL A 401 3.86 -11.53 33.00
N GLY A 402 3.75 -12.63 33.70
CA GLY A 402 4.71 -13.73 33.60
C GLY A 402 6.15 -13.27 33.83
N ALA A 403 7.03 -13.46 32.86
CA ALA A 403 8.43 -13.05 32.91
C ALA A 403 8.65 -11.54 32.62
N ILE A 404 7.61 -10.82 32.11
CA ILE A 404 7.73 -9.39 31.81
C ILE A 404 7.55 -8.59 33.08
N ALA A 405 8.63 -7.99 33.56
CA ALA A 405 8.58 -7.11 34.72
C ALA A 405 7.99 -5.73 34.35
N ALA A 406 7.26 -5.11 35.29
CA ALA A 406 6.86 -3.73 35.12
C ALA A 406 8.11 -2.83 34.97
N PRO A 407 8.09 -1.85 34.06
CA PRO A 407 9.23 -0.95 33.90
C PRO A 407 9.41 -0.09 35.15
N ARG A 408 10.66 0.25 35.45
CA ARG A 408 10.98 1.16 36.58
C ARG A 408 10.45 2.57 36.36
N GLU A 409 10.38 2.99 35.11
CA GLU A 409 9.87 4.29 34.65
C GLU A 409 8.73 4.12 33.67
N PRO A 410 7.79 5.08 33.57
CA PRO A 410 6.76 5.06 32.56
C PRO A 410 7.35 4.95 31.15
N LEU A 411 6.69 4.19 30.27
CA LEU A 411 7.02 4.11 28.85
C LEU A 411 6.24 5.16 28.06
N HIS A 412 6.74 5.47 26.87
CA HIS A 412 5.93 6.13 25.85
C HIS A 412 4.88 5.16 25.33
N LEU A 413 3.67 5.66 25.11
CA LEU A 413 2.63 4.99 24.32
C LEU A 413 2.39 5.82 23.08
N LEU A 414 2.99 5.40 21.97
CA LEU A 414 2.95 6.13 20.72
C LEU A 414 1.73 5.70 19.89
N TYR A 415 1.15 6.64 19.17
CA TYR A 415 0.01 6.47 18.26
C TYR A 415 0.41 6.80 16.83
N LYS A 416 -0.08 6.02 15.86
CA LYS A 416 0.02 6.32 14.43
C LYS A 416 -1.23 5.83 13.68
N PRO A 417 -1.86 6.66 12.81
CA PRO A 417 -2.87 6.17 11.87
C PRO A 417 -2.20 5.28 10.82
N PHE A 418 -2.96 4.33 10.25
CA PHE A 418 -2.45 3.50 9.17
C PHE A 418 -2.26 4.31 7.88
N GLY A 419 -1.25 3.91 7.11
CA GLY A 419 -0.97 4.49 5.82
C GLY A 419 -0.08 5.74 5.87
N PRO A 420 0.15 6.34 4.71
CA PRO A 420 0.97 7.54 4.55
C PRO A 420 0.16 8.82 4.88
N VAL A 421 -0.66 8.76 5.91
CA VAL A 421 -1.46 9.90 6.38
C VAL A 421 -0.71 10.58 7.50
N ASP A 422 -0.68 11.90 7.46
CA ASP A 422 -0.13 12.68 8.57
C ASP A 422 -0.91 12.37 9.85
N THR A 423 -0.17 12.13 10.93
CA THR A 423 -0.79 11.90 12.23
C THR A 423 -1.59 13.14 12.63
N PRO A 424 -2.89 13.00 12.93
CA PRO A 424 -3.69 14.15 13.32
C PRO A 424 -3.15 14.76 14.61
N PRO A 425 -3.28 16.07 14.81
CA PRO A 425 -2.80 16.71 16.04
C PRO A 425 -3.59 16.28 17.27
N LYS A 426 -4.76 15.69 17.09
CA LYS A 426 -5.67 15.26 18.15
C LYS A 426 -6.34 13.92 17.85
N VAL A 427 -6.63 13.16 18.90
CA VAL A 427 -7.41 11.93 18.84
C VAL A 427 -8.51 11.95 19.91
N LYS A 428 -9.61 11.24 19.69
CA LYS A 428 -10.71 11.19 20.66
C LYS A 428 -10.30 10.41 21.93
N ALA A 429 -10.48 10.98 23.12
CA ALA A 429 -10.16 10.34 24.40
C ALA A 429 -10.92 9.01 24.57
N ARG A 430 -12.15 8.90 24.04
CA ARG A 430 -12.91 7.65 24.05
C ARG A 430 -12.22 6.52 23.28
N PHE A 431 -11.55 6.83 22.16
CA PHE A 431 -10.75 5.86 21.41
C PHE A 431 -9.56 5.41 22.27
N VAL A 432 -8.78 6.34 22.83
CA VAL A 432 -7.62 6.02 23.66
C VAL A 432 -8.03 5.10 24.82
N ARG A 433 -9.12 5.39 25.52
CA ARG A 433 -9.61 4.54 26.63
C ARG A 433 -10.05 3.15 26.16
N ARG A 434 -10.68 3.00 24.99
CA ARG A 434 -11.02 1.69 24.43
C ARG A 434 -9.75 0.91 24.04
N ALA A 435 -8.80 1.56 23.39
CA ALA A 435 -7.52 0.96 23.03
C ALA A 435 -6.75 0.46 24.26
N LEU A 436 -6.67 1.27 25.33
CA LEU A 436 -6.05 0.86 26.60
C LEU A 436 -6.72 -0.38 27.20
N ARG A 437 -8.05 -0.48 27.13
CA ARG A 437 -8.77 -1.68 27.62
C ARG A 437 -8.42 -2.90 26.78
N ALA A 438 -8.48 -2.79 25.46
CA ALA A 438 -8.15 -3.89 24.56
C ALA A 438 -6.70 -4.36 24.73
N ILE A 439 -5.74 -3.43 24.84
CA ILE A 439 -4.33 -3.78 25.09
C ILE A 439 -4.19 -4.53 26.42
N LEU A 440 -4.76 -4.03 27.50
CA LEU A 440 -4.66 -4.66 28.81
C LEU A 440 -5.34 -6.04 28.85
N GLN A 441 -6.48 -6.18 28.17
CA GLN A 441 -7.24 -7.43 28.13
C GLN A 441 -6.57 -8.46 27.21
N ASP A 442 -6.34 -8.10 25.95
CA ASP A 442 -6.02 -9.06 24.91
C ASP A 442 -4.51 -9.33 24.79
N VAL A 443 -3.66 -8.35 25.16
CA VAL A 443 -2.19 -8.50 25.15
C VAL A 443 -1.66 -8.91 26.52
N TYR A 444 -2.16 -8.28 27.58
CA TYR A 444 -1.67 -8.50 28.95
C TYR A 444 -2.52 -9.47 29.77
N GLY A 445 -3.64 -9.96 29.26
CA GLY A 445 -4.48 -10.94 29.92
C GLY A 445 -5.19 -10.42 31.20
N ILE A 446 -5.42 -9.11 31.29
CA ILE A 446 -6.09 -8.50 32.46
C ILE A 446 -7.61 -8.61 32.30
N GLU A 447 -8.26 -9.46 33.08
CA GLU A 447 -9.72 -9.70 32.99
C GLU A 447 -10.57 -8.43 33.20
N ALA A 448 -10.15 -7.55 34.12
CA ALA A 448 -10.88 -6.34 34.46
C ALA A 448 -10.00 -5.09 34.28
N PRO A 449 -9.67 -4.66 33.03
CA PRO A 449 -8.75 -3.55 32.79
C PRO A 449 -9.05 -2.27 33.57
N PRO A 450 -10.32 -1.82 33.73
CA PRO A 450 -10.62 -0.61 34.48
C PRO A 450 -10.24 -0.65 35.98
N ARG A 451 -10.09 -1.86 36.53
CA ARG A 451 -9.67 -2.06 37.93
C ARG A 451 -8.14 -2.15 38.09
N SER A 452 -7.39 -2.30 36.99
CA SER A 452 -5.92 -2.38 37.04
C SER A 452 -5.27 -1.05 37.39
N ALA A 453 -4.11 -1.11 38.04
CA ALA A 453 -3.33 0.08 38.37
C ALA A 453 -2.87 0.81 37.06
N SER A 454 -2.45 0.04 36.05
CA SER A 454 -2.01 0.57 34.75
C SER A 454 -3.10 1.37 34.04
N TYR A 455 -4.33 0.85 33.96
CA TYR A 455 -5.45 1.58 33.36
C TYR A 455 -5.82 2.83 34.15
N ARG A 456 -5.89 2.74 35.48
CA ARG A 456 -6.24 3.90 36.32
C ARG A 456 -5.21 5.01 36.18
N LEU A 457 -3.92 4.67 36.24
CA LEU A 457 -2.83 5.63 36.08
C LEU A 457 -2.87 6.31 34.71
N ALA A 458 -2.97 5.53 33.61
CA ALA A 458 -3.06 6.05 32.26
C ALA A 458 -4.29 6.92 32.04
N SER A 459 -5.47 6.48 32.52
CA SER A 459 -6.72 7.23 32.38
C SER A 459 -6.75 8.52 33.20
N ALA A 460 -6.17 8.52 34.40
CA ALA A 460 -6.10 9.69 35.28
C ALA A 460 -5.11 10.74 34.78
N SER A 461 -4.03 10.31 34.14
CA SER A 461 -3.01 11.19 33.57
C SER A 461 -3.30 11.67 32.15
N LEU A 462 -4.32 11.12 31.50
CA LEU A 462 -4.70 11.47 30.14
C LEU A 462 -5.23 12.90 30.08
N ALA A 463 -4.44 13.81 29.50
CA ALA A 463 -4.85 15.20 29.30
C ALA A 463 -5.87 15.31 28.17
N VAL A 464 -7.06 15.84 28.49
CA VAL A 464 -8.19 15.98 27.55
C VAL A 464 -8.60 17.44 27.49
N ASP A 465 -8.77 17.97 26.27
CA ASP A 465 -9.26 19.32 26.06
C ASP A 465 -10.79 19.43 26.27
N ALA A 466 -11.33 20.64 26.21
CA ALA A 466 -12.78 20.92 26.39
C ALA A 466 -13.66 20.21 25.36
N ALA A 467 -13.14 19.80 24.20
CA ALA A 467 -13.86 19.08 23.16
C ALA A 467 -13.80 17.53 23.35
N GLY A 468 -13.19 17.07 24.41
CA GLY A 468 -13.01 15.63 24.69
C GLY A 468 -11.91 14.98 23.82
N ASP A 469 -10.96 15.78 23.36
CA ASP A 469 -9.86 15.34 22.51
C ASP A 469 -8.52 15.34 23.30
N VAL A 470 -7.66 14.38 22.95
CA VAL A 470 -6.28 14.28 23.43
C VAL A 470 -5.38 14.95 22.41
N VAL A 471 -4.64 15.98 22.84
CA VAL A 471 -3.66 16.65 22.00
C VAL A 471 -2.37 15.83 21.99
N LEU A 472 -2.00 15.29 20.82
CA LEU A 472 -0.79 14.49 20.67
C LEU A 472 0.47 15.36 20.78
N VAL A 473 1.53 14.81 21.35
CA VAL A 473 2.80 15.51 21.55
C VAL A 473 3.94 14.77 20.83
N ARG A 474 4.96 15.50 20.37
CA ARG A 474 6.19 14.84 19.92
C ARG A 474 6.92 14.25 21.10
N ALA A 475 7.29 12.98 21.01
CA ALA A 475 8.14 12.37 22.01
C ALA A 475 9.46 13.17 22.09
N ARG A 476 9.87 13.49 23.31
CA ARG A 476 11.15 14.13 23.62
C ARG A 476 11.96 13.16 24.44
N ALA A 477 13.27 13.08 24.19
CA ALA A 477 14.13 12.39 25.14
C ALA A 477 13.97 13.09 26.49
N SER A 478 13.70 12.32 27.54
CA SER A 478 13.69 12.88 28.89
C SER A 478 15.08 13.50 29.14
N ALA A 479 15.12 14.79 29.48
CA ALA A 479 16.36 15.37 29.98
C ALA A 479 16.74 14.59 31.22
N ARG A 480 17.77 13.72 31.13
CA ARG A 480 18.35 13.09 32.31
C ARG A 480 18.77 14.23 33.25
N ARG A 481 18.03 14.43 34.31
CA ARG A 481 18.50 15.19 35.49
C ARG A 481 19.24 14.26 36.42
#